data_65c7fc48cbe941238b740c1db1f5f7f4
#
_entry.id   65c7fc48cbe941238b740c1db1f5f7f4
#
_cell.length_a   1.000
_cell.length_b   1.000
_cell.length_c   1.000
_cell.angle_alpha   90.00
_cell.angle_beta   90.00
_cell.angle_gamma   90.00
#
_symmetry.space_group_name_H-M   'P 1'
#
loop_
_entity.id
_entity.type
_entity.pdbx_description
1 polymer ?
#
loop_
_entity_poly.entity_id
_entity_poly.type
_entity_poly.pdbx_seq_one_letter_code
_entity_poly.pdbx_strand_id
1 'polypeptide(L)'
;MRRAHLMMQLEQVGPSGHALAMSLLGNTDDAADVLQDAVATVLNVRSFDASKGTFKAWFLAVVRNRCIDVMRQRRRRPEVDIESVDTAAEADDDPEAVAASDEMAHIVKRELAQLSPEHREILILREFLDLGYAEIGKVLDVPPGTVMSRLHRARSALADRVRSYG
;
A
#
# COMPACT_ATOMS: atom_id res chain seq x y z
N MET A 1 14.83 -15.30 -21.81
CA MET A 1 13.36 -15.36 -21.65
C MET A 1 12.91 -15.02 -20.23
N ARG A 2 13.51 -15.56 -19.20
CA ARG A 2 13.08 -15.32 -17.81
C ARG A 2 13.12 -13.84 -17.39
N ARG A 3 14.17 -13.12 -17.74
CA ARG A 3 14.33 -11.70 -17.33
C ARG A 3 13.32 -10.76 -17.99
N ALA A 4 13.06 -10.96 -19.28
CA ALA A 4 12.08 -10.16 -20.02
C ALA A 4 10.67 -10.39 -19.48
N HIS A 5 10.31 -11.64 -19.21
CA HIS A 5 9.01 -11.97 -18.60
C HIS A 5 8.86 -11.36 -17.20
N LEU A 6 9.92 -11.42 -16.39
CA LEU A 6 9.94 -10.81 -15.07
C LEU A 6 9.78 -9.29 -15.13
N MET A 7 10.46 -8.64 -16.08
CA MET A 7 10.31 -7.19 -16.28
C MET A 7 8.87 -6.81 -16.65
N MET A 8 8.24 -7.58 -17.54
CA MET A 8 6.82 -7.36 -17.88
C MET A 8 5.92 -7.50 -16.66
N GLN A 9 6.13 -8.51 -15.83
CA GLN A 9 5.36 -8.68 -14.60
C GLN A 9 5.58 -7.51 -13.63
N LEU A 10 6.81 -7.04 -13.48
CA LEU A 10 7.14 -5.88 -12.64
C LEU A 10 6.49 -4.60 -13.15
N GLU A 11 6.44 -4.39 -14.45
CA GLU A 11 5.73 -3.24 -15.05
C GLU A 11 4.24 -3.26 -14.71
N GLN A 12 3.62 -4.45 -14.73
CA GLN A 12 2.20 -4.60 -14.40
C GLN A 12 1.89 -4.35 -12.92
N VAL A 13 2.75 -4.81 -12.01
CA VAL A 13 2.50 -4.71 -10.56
C VAL A 13 3.16 -3.50 -9.90
N GLY A 14 4.05 -2.82 -10.60
CA GLY A 14 4.76 -1.63 -10.09
C GLY A 14 3.84 -0.55 -9.54
N PRO A 15 2.80 -0.14 -10.26
CA PRO A 15 1.84 0.84 -9.75
C PRO A 15 1.15 0.42 -8.45
N SER A 16 0.81 -0.84 -8.30
CA SER A 16 0.25 -1.39 -7.06
C SER A 16 1.25 -1.31 -5.90
N GLY A 17 2.50 -1.65 -6.15
CA GLY A 17 3.57 -1.51 -5.16
C GLY A 17 3.80 -0.08 -4.74
N HIS A 18 3.78 0.85 -5.68
CA HIS A 18 3.88 2.28 -5.40
C HIS A 18 2.71 2.78 -4.55
N ALA A 19 1.48 2.40 -4.89
CA ALA A 19 0.29 2.76 -4.14
C ALA A 19 0.35 2.27 -2.69
N LEU A 20 0.79 1.02 -2.47
CA LEU A 20 0.98 0.47 -1.12
C LEU A 20 2.06 1.24 -0.36
N ALA A 21 3.21 1.49 -0.97
CA ALA A 21 4.31 2.22 -0.33
C ALA A 21 3.90 3.64 0.04
N MET A 22 3.20 4.35 -0.85
CA MET A 22 2.68 5.69 -0.57
C MET A 22 1.71 5.70 0.59
N SER A 23 0.81 4.71 0.67
CA SER A 23 -0.17 4.63 1.74
C SER A 23 0.48 4.38 3.10
N LEU A 24 1.58 3.63 3.15
CA LEU A 24 2.29 3.29 4.38
C LEU A 24 3.29 4.38 4.81
N LEU A 25 4.00 4.98 3.86
CA LEU A 25 5.09 5.91 4.15
C LEU A 25 4.67 7.37 4.07
N GLY A 26 3.67 7.70 3.26
CA GLY A 26 3.18 9.07 3.08
C GLY A 26 4.17 10.04 2.43
N ASN A 27 5.28 9.56 1.90
CA ASN A 27 6.36 10.35 1.32
C ASN A 27 6.75 9.78 -0.04
N THR A 28 6.74 10.62 -1.06
CA THR A 28 7.00 10.22 -2.46
C THR A 28 8.41 9.68 -2.66
N ASP A 29 9.41 10.33 -2.07
CA ASP A 29 10.81 9.94 -2.22
C ASP A 29 11.08 8.59 -1.55
N ASP A 30 10.58 8.39 -0.35
CA ASP A 30 10.73 7.13 0.37
C ASP A 30 9.98 5.99 -0.33
N ALA A 31 8.79 6.26 -0.86
CA ALA A 31 8.03 5.26 -1.63
C ALA A 31 8.78 4.85 -2.90
N ALA A 32 9.39 5.81 -3.61
CA ALA A 32 10.20 5.52 -4.79
C ALA A 32 11.43 4.68 -4.45
N ASP A 33 12.12 4.99 -3.35
CA ASP A 33 13.29 4.24 -2.89
C ASP A 33 12.93 2.81 -2.51
N VAL A 34 11.83 2.63 -1.78
CA VAL A 34 11.31 1.29 -1.42
C VAL A 34 10.96 0.48 -2.66
N LEU A 35 10.30 1.11 -3.64
CA LEU A 35 9.94 0.43 -4.88
C LEU A 35 11.18 -0.03 -5.65
N GLN A 36 12.22 0.81 -5.75
CA GLN A 36 13.49 0.44 -6.37
C GLN A 36 14.14 -0.73 -5.64
N ASP A 37 14.19 -0.71 -4.32
CA ASP A 37 14.75 -1.80 -3.51
C ASP A 37 13.98 -3.11 -3.71
N ALA A 38 12.65 -3.03 -3.76
CA ALA A 38 11.79 -4.18 -3.99
C ALA A 38 12.03 -4.79 -5.38
N VAL A 39 12.12 -3.95 -6.41
CA VAL A 39 12.42 -4.39 -7.78
C VAL A 39 13.80 -5.05 -7.84
N ALA A 40 14.82 -4.44 -7.22
CA ALA A 40 16.16 -5.03 -7.17
C ALA A 40 16.16 -6.38 -6.46
N THR A 41 15.43 -6.51 -5.36
CA THR A 41 15.27 -7.77 -4.63
C THR A 41 14.67 -8.85 -5.52
N VAL A 42 13.59 -8.53 -6.22
CA VAL A 42 12.89 -9.46 -7.12
C VAL A 42 13.77 -9.88 -8.29
N LEU A 43 14.53 -8.96 -8.88
CA LEU A 43 15.45 -9.25 -10.00
C LEU A 43 16.61 -10.16 -9.59
N ASN A 44 16.99 -10.14 -8.32
CA ASN A 44 18.08 -10.96 -7.79
C ASN A 44 17.63 -12.36 -7.33
N VAL A 45 16.33 -12.59 -7.20
CA VAL A 45 15.79 -13.90 -6.85
C VAL A 45 15.85 -14.83 -8.06
N ARG A 46 16.35 -16.05 -7.87
CA ARG A 46 16.55 -17.01 -8.96
C ARG A 46 15.26 -17.50 -9.59
N SER A 47 14.21 -17.62 -8.80
CA SER A 47 12.90 -18.06 -9.30
C SER A 47 11.79 -17.67 -8.35
N PHE A 48 10.66 -17.29 -8.91
CA PHE A 48 9.39 -17.14 -8.21
C PHE A 48 8.64 -18.48 -8.23
N ASP A 49 8.15 -18.91 -7.07
CA ASP A 49 7.38 -20.13 -6.93
C ASP A 49 5.88 -19.83 -7.02
N ALA A 50 5.30 -20.06 -8.21
CA ALA A 50 3.89 -19.82 -8.48
C ALA A 50 2.94 -20.72 -7.65
N SER A 51 3.44 -21.83 -7.09
CA SER A 51 2.63 -22.68 -6.20
C SER A 51 2.32 -22.03 -4.87
N LYS A 52 3.10 -21.05 -4.46
CA LYS A 52 2.95 -20.33 -3.18
C LYS A 52 2.07 -19.09 -3.26
N GLY A 53 1.55 -18.74 -4.44
CA GLY A 53 0.66 -17.62 -4.64
C GLY A 53 0.95 -16.85 -5.91
N THR A 54 0.30 -15.70 -6.07
CA THR A 54 0.47 -14.86 -7.25
C THR A 54 1.75 -14.04 -7.16
N PHE A 55 2.29 -13.66 -8.31
CA PHE A 55 3.44 -12.76 -8.40
C PHE A 55 3.13 -11.41 -7.73
N LYS A 56 1.92 -10.90 -7.95
CA LYS A 56 1.45 -9.64 -7.35
C LYS A 56 1.51 -9.69 -5.83
N ALA A 57 0.95 -10.74 -5.21
CA ALA A 57 0.96 -10.89 -3.76
C ALA A 57 2.40 -11.01 -3.21
N TRP A 58 3.25 -11.77 -3.88
CA TRP A 58 4.65 -11.90 -3.50
C TRP A 58 5.39 -10.55 -3.58
N PHE A 59 5.24 -9.84 -4.69
CA PHE A 59 5.85 -8.52 -4.87
C PHE A 59 5.39 -7.52 -3.82
N LEU A 60 4.08 -7.48 -3.55
CA LEU A 60 3.52 -6.59 -2.53
C LEU A 60 4.02 -6.94 -1.12
N ALA A 61 4.25 -8.22 -0.83
CA ALA A 61 4.89 -8.64 0.42
C ALA A 61 6.32 -8.09 0.54
N VAL A 62 7.09 -8.12 -0.54
CA VAL A 62 8.44 -7.54 -0.58
C VAL A 62 8.39 -6.04 -0.35
N VAL A 63 7.50 -5.33 -1.03
CA VAL A 63 7.30 -3.88 -0.86
C VAL A 63 6.91 -3.56 0.58
N ARG A 64 5.94 -4.28 1.15
CA ARG A 64 5.49 -4.08 2.52
C ARG A 64 6.62 -4.26 3.52
N ASN A 65 7.41 -5.32 3.39
CA ASN A 65 8.53 -5.58 4.29
C ASN A 65 9.56 -4.45 4.26
N ARG A 66 9.85 -3.89 3.09
CA ARG A 66 10.72 -2.73 2.96
C ARG A 66 10.12 -1.48 3.61
N CYS A 67 8.82 -1.26 3.46
CA CYS A 67 8.14 -0.16 4.15
C CYS A 67 8.23 -0.28 5.66
N ILE A 68 8.05 -1.48 6.20
CA ILE A 68 8.17 -1.74 7.64
C ILE A 68 9.58 -1.44 8.12
N ASP A 69 10.61 -1.84 7.36
CA ASP A 69 12.01 -1.54 7.69
C ASP A 69 12.25 -0.02 7.75
N VAL A 70 11.74 0.73 6.78
CA VAL A 70 11.84 2.20 6.76
C VAL A 70 11.13 2.81 7.98
N MET A 71 9.93 2.36 8.32
CA MET A 71 9.18 2.85 9.47
C MET A 71 9.90 2.55 10.79
N ARG A 72 10.55 1.39 10.90
CA ARG A 72 11.37 1.05 12.08
C ARG A 72 12.58 1.96 12.20
N GLN A 73 13.26 2.27 11.10
CA GLN A 73 14.40 3.19 11.09
C GLN A 73 13.99 4.60 11.52
N ARG A 74 12.83 5.09 11.08
CA ARG A 74 12.27 6.39 11.48
C ARG A 74 12.01 6.45 12.98
N ARG A 75 11.50 5.39 13.59
CA ARG A 75 11.27 5.31 15.04
C ARG A 75 12.56 5.37 15.85
N ARG A 76 13.67 4.88 15.29
CA ARG A 76 14.99 4.91 15.94
C ARG A 76 15.69 6.26 15.84
N ARG A 77 15.24 7.15 14.94
CA ARG A 77 15.81 8.49 14.67
C ARG A 77 14.72 9.56 14.73
N PRO A 78 14.14 9.83 15.92
CA PRO A 78 13.01 10.74 16.03
C PRO A 78 13.33 12.20 15.71
N GLU A 79 14.60 12.60 15.63
CA GLU A 79 15.01 14.00 15.47
C GLU A 79 14.93 14.52 14.03
N VAL A 80 14.71 13.67 13.02
CA VAL A 80 14.80 14.03 11.60
C VAL A 80 13.44 14.26 10.96
N ASP A 81 12.33 13.88 11.62
CA ASP A 81 11.05 13.69 10.92
C ASP A 81 9.92 14.67 11.27
N ILE A 82 10.21 15.79 11.92
CA ILE A 82 9.15 16.75 12.28
C ILE A 82 8.67 17.55 11.05
N GLU A 83 9.42 17.57 9.96
CA GLU A 83 9.08 18.35 8.76
C GLU A 83 8.46 17.55 7.61
N SER A 84 8.39 16.24 7.69
CA SER A 84 7.92 15.43 6.56
C SER A 84 6.49 14.89 6.69
N VAL A 85 5.66 15.52 7.52
CA VAL A 85 4.22 15.31 7.44
C VAL A 85 3.63 16.24 6.38
N ASP A 86 4.22 16.21 5.19
CA ASP A 86 3.56 16.74 4.03
C ASP A 86 2.64 15.64 3.49
N THR A 87 1.47 15.57 4.10
CA THR A 87 0.38 14.70 3.66
C THR A 87 -0.31 15.22 2.41
N ALA A 88 0.28 16.16 1.76
CA ALA A 88 -0.15 16.63 0.48
C ALA A 88 0.55 15.84 -0.63
N ALA A 89 0.12 14.62 -0.86
CA ALA A 89 0.08 14.16 -2.22
C ALA A 89 -0.99 15.01 -2.91
N GLU A 90 -0.61 16.19 -3.31
CA GLU A 90 -1.36 16.91 -4.32
C GLU A 90 -1.28 16.07 -5.58
N ALA A 91 -2.28 15.20 -5.75
CA ALA A 91 -2.61 14.77 -7.09
C ALA A 91 -2.90 16.05 -7.86
N ASP A 92 -2.23 16.25 -8.96
CA ASP A 92 -2.60 17.24 -9.98
C ASP A 92 -3.99 16.83 -10.51
N ASP A 93 -5.01 17.08 -9.70
CA ASP A 93 -6.37 16.92 -10.14
C ASP A 93 -6.80 18.27 -10.72
N ASP A 94 -7.04 18.25 -12.00
CA ASP A 94 -7.67 19.33 -12.74
C ASP A 94 -8.91 19.82 -11.99
N PRO A 95 -8.94 21.08 -11.51
CA PRO A 95 -10.05 21.58 -10.70
C PRO A 95 -11.40 21.63 -11.42
N GLU A 96 -11.46 21.42 -12.72
CA GLU A 96 -12.72 21.40 -13.49
C GLU A 96 -13.42 20.04 -13.52
N ALA A 97 -12.84 18.97 -12.99
CA ALA A 97 -13.39 17.63 -12.99
C ALA A 97 -14.13 17.25 -11.70
N VAL A 98 -14.42 18.18 -10.79
CA VAL A 98 -15.00 17.88 -9.49
C VAL A 98 -16.51 17.68 -9.60
N ALA A 99 -16.92 16.44 -9.92
CA ALA A 99 -18.27 15.98 -9.62
C ALA A 99 -18.38 15.60 -8.13
N ALA A 100 -19.59 15.54 -7.56
CA ALA A 100 -19.84 15.17 -6.16
C ALA A 100 -19.19 13.82 -5.75
N SER A 101 -18.95 12.92 -6.72
CA SER A 101 -18.22 11.66 -6.52
C SER A 101 -16.74 11.88 -6.18
N ASP A 102 -16.12 12.93 -6.72
CA ASP A 102 -14.72 13.26 -6.46
C ASP A 102 -14.53 13.83 -5.06
N GLU A 103 -15.49 14.63 -4.57
CA GLU A 103 -15.48 15.13 -3.20
C GLU A 103 -15.51 13.98 -2.19
N MET A 104 -16.37 12.98 -2.40
CA MET A 104 -16.40 11.79 -1.55
C MET A 104 -15.11 10.99 -1.63
N ALA A 105 -14.51 10.85 -2.82
CA ALA A 105 -13.23 10.18 -3.00
C ALA A 105 -12.10 10.90 -2.23
N HIS A 106 -12.08 12.23 -2.23
CA HIS A 106 -11.14 13.03 -1.46
C HIS A 106 -11.33 12.85 0.04
N ILE A 107 -12.56 12.80 0.52
CA ILE A 107 -12.88 12.55 1.93
C ILE A 107 -12.37 11.17 2.34
N VAL A 108 -12.67 10.13 1.56
CA VAL A 108 -12.22 8.76 1.85
C VAL A 108 -10.69 8.69 1.89
N LYS A 109 -10.01 9.28 0.93
CA LYS A 109 -8.55 9.31 0.89
C LYS A 109 -7.95 10.00 2.11
N ARG A 110 -8.52 11.13 2.51
CA ARG A 110 -8.09 11.87 3.71
C ARG A 110 -8.29 11.05 4.97
N GLU A 111 -9.45 10.42 5.11
CA GLU A 111 -9.77 9.62 6.28
C GLU A 111 -8.97 8.32 6.35
N LEU A 112 -8.65 7.70 5.20
CA LEU A 112 -7.71 6.58 5.14
C LEU A 112 -6.34 6.95 5.71
N ALA A 113 -5.85 8.15 5.39
CA ALA A 113 -4.56 8.63 5.90
C ALA A 113 -4.55 8.79 7.43
N GLN A 114 -5.72 8.97 8.06
CA GLN A 114 -5.86 9.10 9.51
C GLN A 114 -6.02 7.77 10.25
N LEU A 115 -6.25 6.68 9.53
CA LEU A 115 -6.35 5.35 10.12
C LEU A 115 -4.98 4.86 10.61
N SER A 116 -4.99 3.89 11.53
CA SER A 116 -3.76 3.17 11.87
C SER A 116 -3.14 2.55 10.62
N PRO A 117 -1.81 2.40 10.55
CA PRO A 117 -1.17 1.75 9.40
C PRO A 117 -1.73 0.36 9.11
N GLU A 118 -2.08 -0.40 10.13
CA GLU A 118 -2.65 -1.75 10.00
C GLU A 118 -4.02 -1.75 9.32
N HIS A 119 -4.91 -0.82 9.69
CA HIS A 119 -6.22 -0.68 9.05
C HIS A 119 -6.08 -0.14 7.62
N ARG A 120 -5.20 0.83 7.43
CA ARG A 120 -4.98 1.45 6.12
C ARG A 120 -4.44 0.44 5.11
N GLU A 121 -3.42 -0.33 5.46
CA GLU A 121 -2.82 -1.29 4.53
C GLU A 121 -3.80 -2.37 4.07
N ILE A 122 -4.62 -2.90 4.97
CA ILE A 122 -5.56 -3.96 4.59
C ILE A 122 -6.67 -3.45 3.68
N LEU A 123 -7.13 -2.22 3.90
CA LEU A 123 -8.11 -1.57 3.01
C LEU A 123 -7.51 -1.30 1.62
N ILE A 124 -6.27 -0.82 1.57
CA ILE A 124 -5.58 -0.62 0.29
C ILE A 124 -5.46 -1.94 -0.47
N LEU A 125 -5.03 -2.99 0.20
CA LEU A 125 -4.86 -4.30 -0.44
C LEU A 125 -6.18 -4.86 -0.97
N ARG A 126 -7.27 -4.70 -0.24
CA ARG A 126 -8.57 -5.26 -0.63
C ARG A 126 -9.36 -4.36 -1.57
N GLU A 127 -9.55 -3.09 -1.21
CA GLU A 127 -10.49 -2.20 -1.89
C GLU A 127 -9.87 -1.50 -3.11
N PHE A 128 -8.57 -1.25 -3.09
CA PHE A 128 -7.88 -0.53 -4.17
C PHE A 128 -7.03 -1.44 -5.06
N LEU A 129 -6.39 -2.45 -4.49
CA LEU A 129 -5.53 -3.37 -5.23
C LEU A 129 -6.21 -4.69 -5.57
N ASP A 130 -7.42 -4.89 -5.08
CA ASP A 130 -8.32 -6.01 -5.44
C ASP A 130 -7.74 -7.40 -5.14
N LEU A 131 -7.01 -7.55 -4.04
CA LEU A 131 -6.50 -8.85 -3.62
C LEU A 131 -7.57 -9.69 -2.95
N GLY A 132 -7.53 -11.00 -3.18
CA GLY A 132 -8.33 -11.97 -2.44
C GLY A 132 -7.83 -12.17 -1.01
N TYR A 133 -8.64 -12.74 -0.14
CA TYR A 133 -8.29 -12.92 1.28
C TYR A 133 -7.04 -13.79 1.48
N ALA A 134 -6.88 -14.84 0.68
CA ALA A 134 -5.69 -15.69 0.73
C ALA A 134 -4.42 -14.92 0.33
N GLU A 135 -4.52 -14.08 -0.70
CA GLU A 135 -3.42 -13.22 -1.13
C GLU A 135 -3.04 -12.19 -0.07
N ILE A 136 -4.04 -11.54 0.53
CA ILE A 136 -3.83 -10.58 1.62
C ILE A 136 -3.16 -11.28 2.80
N GLY A 137 -3.60 -12.48 3.15
CA GLY A 137 -2.98 -13.28 4.20
C GLY A 137 -1.50 -13.54 3.96
N LYS A 138 -1.11 -13.75 2.71
CA LYS A 138 0.30 -13.92 2.33
C LYS A 138 1.08 -12.62 2.41
N VAL A 139 0.51 -11.51 1.96
CA VAL A 139 1.15 -10.19 2.04
C VAL A 139 1.38 -9.78 3.50
N LEU A 140 0.39 -9.98 4.36
CA LEU A 140 0.44 -9.58 5.77
C LEU A 140 1.04 -10.65 6.69
N ASP A 141 1.28 -11.86 6.18
CA ASP A 141 1.74 -13.02 6.93
C ASP A 141 0.80 -13.36 8.10
N VAL A 142 -0.49 -13.47 7.80
CA VAL A 142 -1.54 -13.82 8.76
C VAL A 142 -2.51 -14.83 8.15
N PRO A 143 -3.21 -15.64 8.99
CA PRO A 143 -4.23 -16.55 8.48
C PRO A 143 -5.42 -15.83 7.83
N PRO A 144 -6.12 -16.46 6.86
CA PRO A 144 -7.28 -15.85 6.20
C PRO A 144 -8.40 -15.40 7.16
N GLY A 145 -8.62 -16.13 8.27
CA GLY A 145 -9.58 -15.73 9.30
C GLY A 145 -9.22 -14.41 9.96
N THR A 146 -7.93 -14.17 10.18
CA THR A 146 -7.43 -12.89 10.69
C THR A 146 -7.62 -11.77 9.66
N VAL A 147 -7.46 -12.06 8.37
CA VAL A 147 -7.74 -11.08 7.29
C VAL A 147 -9.18 -10.62 7.36
N MET A 148 -10.13 -11.56 7.50
CA MET A 148 -11.57 -11.23 7.59
C MET A 148 -11.88 -10.33 8.79
N SER A 149 -11.36 -10.65 9.97
CA SER A 149 -11.62 -9.86 11.18
C SER A 149 -10.94 -8.49 11.13
N ARG A 150 -9.71 -8.40 10.64
CA ARG A 150 -9.02 -7.11 10.45
C ARG A 150 -9.72 -6.23 9.43
N LEU A 151 -10.15 -6.81 8.31
CA LEU A 151 -10.86 -6.08 7.26
C LEU A 151 -12.18 -5.53 7.77
N HIS A 152 -12.93 -6.32 8.55
CA HIS A 152 -14.17 -5.86 9.18
C HIS A 152 -13.91 -4.67 10.12
N ARG A 153 -12.91 -4.75 10.98
CA ARG A 153 -12.54 -3.64 11.89
C ARG A 153 -12.07 -2.41 11.13
N ALA A 154 -11.27 -2.60 10.09
CA ALA A 154 -10.79 -1.50 9.26
C ALA A 154 -11.92 -0.77 8.53
N ARG A 155 -12.85 -1.53 7.96
CA ARG A 155 -14.05 -0.97 7.31
C ARG A 155 -14.92 -0.19 8.29
N SER A 156 -15.13 -0.72 9.49
CA SER A 156 -15.89 -0.03 10.55
C SER A 156 -15.20 1.26 10.99
N ALA A 157 -13.90 1.23 11.17
CA ALA A 157 -13.12 2.41 11.55
C ALA A 157 -13.20 3.52 10.49
N LEU A 158 -13.10 3.15 9.20
CA LEU A 158 -13.25 4.10 8.10
C LEU A 158 -14.68 4.66 8.02
N ALA A 159 -15.69 3.79 8.13
CA ALA A 159 -17.10 4.19 8.08
C ALA A 159 -17.44 5.18 9.20
N ASP A 160 -16.95 4.96 10.40
CA ASP A 160 -17.16 5.87 11.54
C ASP A 160 -16.58 7.26 11.28
N ARG A 161 -15.40 7.33 10.66
CA ARG A 161 -14.77 8.60 10.31
C ARG A 161 -15.52 9.32 9.18
N VAL A 162 -15.95 8.59 8.17
CA VAL A 162 -16.67 9.17 7.03
C VAL A 162 -18.07 9.66 7.40
N ARG A 163 -18.74 9.03 8.37
CA ARG A 163 -20.06 9.47 8.85
C ARG A 163 -20.05 10.90 9.40
N SER A 164 -18.94 11.37 9.92
CA SER A 164 -18.84 12.74 10.45
C SER A 164 -19.02 13.82 9.36
N TYR A 165 -18.96 13.45 8.10
CA TYR A 165 -19.14 14.34 6.94
C TYR A 165 -20.56 14.34 6.36
N GLY A 166 -21.43 13.44 6.86
CA GLY A 166 -22.78 13.26 6.33
C GLY A 166 -23.89 13.99 7.09
#